data_31c2fabbb439bbf5a7a56c41b895cee6
#
_entry.id   31c2fabbb439bbf5a7a56c41b895cee6
#
_cell.length_a   1.000
_cell.length_b   1.000
_cell.length_c   1.000
_cell.angle_alpha   90.00
_cell.angle_beta   90.00
_cell.angle_gamma   90.00
#
_symmetry.space_group_name_H-M   'P 1'
#
loop_
_entity.id
_entity.type
_entity.pdbx_description
1 polymer ?
#
loop_
_entity_poly.entity_id
_entity_poly.type
_entity_poly.pdbx_seq_one_letter_code
_entity_poly.pdbx_strand_id
1 'polypeptide(L)' 'PLLATLLLHFLTQEYPDKQVKSFEFRAVKPVFDFNEFYVCGDIQEQDGELWIEHVDGQTAMQAKVSFK' A
#
# COMPACT_ATOMS: atom_id res chain seq x y z
N PRO A 1 8.24 3.76 -8.34
CA PRO A 1 8.04 4.87 -7.43
C PRO A 1 8.33 4.49 -5.98
N LEU A 2 8.77 5.48 -5.21
CA LEU A 2 9.15 5.28 -3.82
C LEU A 2 7.99 4.76 -2.97
N LEU A 3 6.79 5.27 -3.20
CA LEU A 3 5.63 4.88 -2.40
C LEU A 3 5.22 3.44 -2.67
N ALA A 4 5.33 2.98 -3.90
CA ALA A 4 5.03 1.59 -4.23
C ALA A 4 6.02 0.65 -3.53
N THR A 5 7.29 1.03 -3.52
CA THR A 5 8.34 0.26 -2.82
C THR A 5 8.05 0.21 -1.32
N LEU A 6 7.60 1.32 -0.76
CA LEU A 6 7.25 1.39 0.66
C LEU A 6 6.09 0.44 0.99
N LEU A 7 5.07 0.41 0.15
CA LEU A 7 3.93 -0.48 0.37
C LEU A 7 4.34 -1.95 0.27
N LEU A 8 5.19 -2.30 -0.68
CA LEU A 8 5.70 -3.67 -0.78
C LEU A 8 6.53 -4.06 0.43
N HIS A 9 7.33 -3.13 0.93
CA HIS A 9 8.14 -3.37 2.12
C HIS A 9 7.25 -3.59 3.34
N PHE A 10 6.23 -2.78 3.51
CA PHE A 10 5.26 -2.94 4.58
C PHE A 10 4.61 -4.33 4.52
N LEU A 11 4.18 -4.72 3.33
CA LEU A 11 3.53 -6.01 3.14
C LEU A 11 4.47 -7.17 3.51
N THR A 12 5.72 -7.09 3.09
CA THR A 12 6.71 -8.12 3.38
C THR A 12 6.97 -8.25 4.87
N GLN A 13 7.01 -7.13 5.58
CA GLN A 13 7.27 -7.14 7.02
C GLN A 13 6.09 -7.65 7.82
N GLU A 14 4.88 -7.27 7.43
CA GLU A 14 3.69 -7.64 8.19
C GLU A 14 3.20 -9.06 7.86
N TYR A 15 3.45 -9.51 6.64
CA TYR A 15 2.97 -10.80 6.17
C TYR A 15 4.11 -11.56 5.48
N PRO A 16 5.15 -11.96 6.23
CA PRO A 16 6.32 -12.58 5.61
C PRO A 16 6.04 -13.95 5.01
N ASP A 17 4.97 -14.62 5.44
CA ASP A 17 4.62 -15.95 4.93
C ASP A 17 3.82 -15.91 3.64
N LYS A 18 3.37 -14.73 3.22
CA LYS A 18 2.58 -14.60 2.00
C LYS A 18 3.48 -14.25 0.83
N GLN A 19 3.24 -14.89 -0.29
CA GLN A 19 3.98 -14.62 -1.51
C GLN A 19 3.12 -13.81 -2.47
N VAL A 20 3.63 -12.68 -2.90
CA VAL A 20 2.91 -11.78 -3.79
C VAL A 20 2.88 -12.39 -5.19
N LYS A 21 1.68 -12.57 -5.74
CA LYS A 21 1.48 -13.01 -7.10
C LYS A 21 1.42 -11.83 -8.06
N SER A 22 0.67 -10.81 -7.68
CA SER A 22 0.58 -9.59 -8.46
C SER A 22 0.41 -8.39 -7.54
N PHE A 23 0.85 -7.26 -8.02
CA PHE A 23 0.79 -6.01 -7.26
C PHE A 23 0.50 -4.88 -8.24
N GLU A 24 -0.59 -4.18 -8.01
CA GLU A 24 -0.98 -3.03 -8.82
C GLU A 24 -1.13 -1.83 -7.92
N PHE A 25 -0.66 -0.69 -8.37
CA PHE A 25 -0.82 0.53 -7.59
C PHE A 25 -1.33 1.65 -8.48
N ARG A 26 -1.94 2.63 -7.84
CA ARG A 26 -2.58 3.74 -8.52
C ARG A 26 -2.39 4.99 -7.70
N ALA A 27 -1.82 6.01 -8.29
CA ALA A 27 -1.72 7.31 -7.65
C ALA A 27 -3.08 8.00 -7.76
N VAL A 28 -3.63 8.40 -6.62
CA VAL A 28 -4.92 9.09 -6.57
C VAL A 28 -4.71 10.59 -6.50
N LYS A 29 -3.74 11.00 -5.70
CA LYS A 29 -3.41 12.41 -5.52
C LYS A 29 -1.90 12.56 -5.46
N PRO A 30 -1.35 13.66 -5.99
CA PRO A 30 0.09 13.90 -5.80
C PRO A 30 0.42 14.06 -4.33
N VAL A 31 1.54 13.48 -3.92
CA VAL A 31 2.05 13.63 -2.57
C VAL A 31 3.30 14.49 -2.66
N PHE A 32 3.17 15.76 -2.35
CA PHE A 32 4.27 16.70 -2.42
C PHE A 32 5.00 16.87 -1.09
N ASP A 33 4.33 16.51 -0.01
CA ASP A 33 4.85 16.71 1.33
C ASP A 33 4.70 15.39 2.07
N PHE A 34 5.83 14.83 2.49
CA PHE A 34 5.87 13.54 3.16
C PHE A 34 5.98 13.65 4.67
N ASN A 35 5.62 14.80 5.22
CA ASN A 35 5.76 15.03 6.66
C ASN A 35 4.95 14.02 7.46
N GLU A 36 3.70 13.79 7.07
CA GLU A 36 2.87 12.83 7.77
C GLU A 36 1.92 12.14 6.82
N PHE A 37 1.89 10.82 6.91
CA PHE A 37 0.92 10.01 6.19
C PHE A 37 0.74 8.70 6.95
N TYR A 38 -0.35 8.02 6.64
CA TYR A 38 -0.64 6.72 7.23
C TYR A 38 -0.66 5.65 6.16
N VAL A 39 -0.06 4.52 6.46
CA VAL A 39 -0.15 3.33 5.61
C VAL A 39 -1.22 2.44 6.21
N CYS A 40 -2.24 2.15 5.41
CA CYS A 40 -3.38 1.34 5.83
C CYS A 40 -3.47 0.10 4.95
N GLY A 41 -4.08 -0.95 5.48
CA GLY A 41 -4.24 -2.16 4.72
C GLY A 41 -5.40 -2.99 5.18
N ASP A 42 -5.99 -3.71 4.24
CA ASP A 42 -7.02 -4.70 4.49
C ASP A 42 -6.62 -5.96 3.72
N ILE A 43 -6.01 -6.90 4.43
CA ILE A 43 -5.39 -8.07 3.81
C ILE A 43 -6.25 -9.29 4.05
N GLN A 44 -6.68 -9.91 2.97
CA GLN A 44 -7.42 -11.16 2.98
C GLN A 44 -6.46 -12.33 2.73
N GLU A 45 -7.01 -13.53 2.66
CA GLU A 45 -6.19 -14.72 2.52
C GLU A 45 -5.47 -14.78 1.17
N GLN A 46 -6.15 -14.40 0.09
CA GLN A 46 -5.59 -14.50 -1.25
C GLN A 46 -5.41 -13.16 -1.93
N ASP A 47 -5.92 -12.09 -1.36
CA ASP A 47 -5.77 -10.77 -1.92
C ASP A 47 -5.78 -9.73 -0.80
N GLY A 48 -5.53 -8.49 -1.18
CA GLY A 48 -5.56 -7.41 -0.21
C GLY A 48 -5.52 -6.06 -0.89
N GLU A 49 -5.79 -5.05 -0.09
CA GLU A 49 -5.69 -3.66 -0.52
C GLU A 49 -4.85 -2.90 0.49
N LEU A 50 -4.00 -2.04 -0.04
CA LEU A 50 -3.18 -1.14 0.75
C LEU A 50 -3.42 0.26 0.25
N TRP A 51 -3.34 1.23 1.14
CA TRP A 51 -3.46 2.62 0.71
C TRP A 51 -2.69 3.52 1.64
N ILE A 52 -2.36 4.69 1.11
CA ILE A 52 -1.70 5.73 1.87
C ILE A 52 -2.68 6.89 2.00
N GLU A 53 -2.91 7.31 3.24
CA GLU A 53 -3.77 8.44 3.55
C GLU A 53 -2.97 9.61 4.06
N HIS A 54 -3.32 10.79 3.59
CA HIS A 54 -2.83 12.02 4.21
C HIS A 54 -3.42 12.20 5.60
N VAL A 55 -2.81 13.06 6.37
CA VAL A 55 -3.26 13.36 7.73
C VAL A 55 -4.69 13.92 7.75
N ASP A 56 -5.13 14.51 6.64
CA ASP A 56 -6.49 15.03 6.50
C ASP A 56 -7.52 13.96 6.13
N GLY A 57 -7.11 12.72 6.00
CA GLY A 57 -8.00 11.61 5.68
C GLY A 57 -8.18 11.33 4.21
N GLN A 58 -7.54 12.11 3.33
CA GLN A 58 -7.66 11.88 1.89
C GLN A 58 -6.68 10.82 1.42
N THR A 59 -7.14 9.95 0.54
CA THR A 59 -6.31 8.88 -0.01
C THR A 59 -5.35 9.46 -1.05
N ALA A 60 -4.07 9.18 -0.88
CA ALA A 60 -3.03 9.62 -1.81
C ALA A 60 -2.67 8.53 -2.82
N MET A 61 -2.68 7.28 -2.39
CA MET A 61 -2.30 6.17 -3.25
C MET A 61 -3.07 4.92 -2.82
N GLN A 62 -3.41 4.09 -3.78
CA GLN A 62 -4.04 2.80 -3.54
C GLN A 62 -3.25 1.72 -4.24
N ALA A 63 -3.25 0.53 -3.64
CA ALA A 63 -2.62 -0.63 -4.23
C ALA A 63 -3.49 -1.86 -4.00
N LYS A 64 -3.49 -2.75 -4.98
CA LYS A 64 -4.12 -4.05 -4.86
C LYS A 64 -3.06 -5.11 -5.00
N VAL A 65 -3.13 -6.12 -4.16
CA VAL A 65 -2.17 -7.20 -4.16
C VAL A 65 -2.92 -8.53 -4.19
N SER A 66 -2.38 -9.48 -4.96
CA SER A 66 -2.85 -10.85 -4.97
C SER A 66 -1.74 -11.74 -4.48
N PHE A 67 -2.10 -12.78 -3.75
CA PHE A 67 -1.14 -13.72 -3.18
C PHE A 67 -1.27 -15.07 -3.86
N LYS A 68 -0.16 -15.77 -3.89
CA LYS A 68 -0.14 -17.15 -4.39
C LYS A 68 -0.82 -18.10 -3.43
#